data_4ed15fa319180608df42c4d0ae1f0abf
#
_entry.id   4ed15fa319180608df42c4d0ae1f0abf
#
_cell.length_a   1.000
_cell.length_b   1.000
_cell.length_c   1.000
_cell.angle_alpha   90.00
_cell.angle_beta   90.00
_cell.angle_gamma   90.00
#
_symmetry.space_group_name_H-M   'P 1'
#
loop_
_entity.id
_entity.type
_entity.pdbx_description
1 polymer ?
#
loop_
_entity_poly.entity_id
_entity_poly.type
_entity_poly.pdbx_seq_one_letter_code
_entity_poly.pdbx_strand_id
1 'polypeptide(L)'
;MAVKTIKTNEPCDVCGSSDGKAYYDDGHSFCYSCKNHIQNDPYNSEGKPAPKKTTYTKFSTGHRGTFEPIADRGLHVDVCKKYSYYIGDDTFGNEVHIANFRDDSGNIIGQKIRSKDKKFSTNGDITGRFFGQNLFINGGRMLVCTEGEIDCLTVSQLQGNKYPVCSLPNGVGTTKRVFQKN
;
A
#
# COMPACT_ATOMS: atom_id res chain seq x y z
N MET A 1 -6.58 -7.03 -37.94
CA MET A 1 -5.97 -8.17 -37.23
C MET A 1 -6.26 -7.98 -35.73
N ALA A 2 -6.50 -9.06 -34.99
CA ALA A 2 -6.71 -8.93 -33.54
C ALA A 2 -5.36 -8.68 -32.84
N VAL A 3 -5.32 -7.67 -31.99
CA VAL A 3 -4.13 -7.30 -31.19
C VAL A 3 -3.84 -8.43 -30.20
N LYS A 4 -2.59 -8.90 -30.16
CA LYS A 4 -2.15 -9.98 -29.26
C LYS A 4 -1.38 -9.43 -28.09
N THR A 5 -1.64 -9.98 -26.91
CA THR A 5 -0.81 -9.71 -25.72
C THR A 5 0.52 -10.44 -25.86
N ILE A 6 1.63 -9.71 -25.73
CA ILE A 6 2.98 -10.27 -25.78
C ILE A 6 3.59 -10.49 -24.40
N LYS A 7 3.16 -9.71 -23.39
CA LYS A 7 3.64 -9.81 -22.03
C LYS A 7 2.56 -9.38 -21.05
N THR A 8 2.41 -10.09 -19.93
CA THR A 8 1.43 -9.81 -18.87
C THR A 8 2.10 -9.82 -17.51
N ASN A 9 1.37 -9.36 -16.51
CA ASN A 9 1.82 -9.34 -15.11
C ASN A 9 3.12 -8.53 -14.91
N GLU A 10 3.21 -7.41 -15.62
CA GLU A 10 4.35 -6.51 -15.51
C GLU A 10 4.06 -5.35 -14.55
N PRO A 11 5.11 -4.80 -13.94
CA PRO A 11 4.96 -3.66 -13.06
C PRO A 11 4.51 -2.42 -13.83
N CYS A 12 3.62 -1.65 -13.21
CA CYS A 12 3.17 -0.37 -13.74
C CYS A 12 3.93 0.78 -13.09
N ASP A 13 4.62 1.54 -13.89
CA ASP A 13 5.38 2.74 -13.50
C ASP A 13 4.50 3.93 -13.08
N VAL A 14 3.22 3.92 -13.47
CA VAL A 14 2.27 4.99 -13.15
C VAL A 14 1.63 4.79 -11.76
N CYS A 15 1.15 3.59 -11.45
CA CYS A 15 0.45 3.32 -10.18
C CYS A 15 1.22 2.45 -9.20
N GLY A 16 2.40 1.95 -9.60
CA GLY A 16 3.21 1.08 -8.76
C GLY A 16 2.68 -0.35 -8.59
N SER A 17 1.62 -0.74 -9.32
CA SER A 17 1.17 -2.14 -9.34
C SER A 17 2.31 -3.02 -9.82
N SER A 18 2.53 -4.15 -9.14
CA SER A 18 3.63 -5.08 -9.44
C SER A 18 3.36 -5.96 -10.66
N ASP A 19 2.09 -6.09 -11.04
CA ASP A 19 1.60 -7.10 -12.00
C ASP A 19 0.42 -6.62 -12.85
N GLY A 20 0.04 -5.35 -12.73
CA GLY A 20 -1.16 -4.81 -13.37
C GLY A 20 -1.00 -4.45 -14.86
N LYS A 21 0.21 -4.45 -15.41
CA LYS A 21 0.49 -3.96 -16.76
C LYS A 21 0.65 -5.11 -17.76
N ALA A 22 0.11 -4.92 -18.95
CA ALA A 22 0.29 -5.81 -20.10
C ALA A 22 0.81 -5.02 -21.31
N TYR A 23 1.61 -5.68 -22.15
CA TYR A 23 2.13 -5.16 -23.40
C TYR A 23 1.55 -5.93 -24.59
N TYR A 24 1.37 -5.24 -25.70
CA TYR A 24 0.68 -5.74 -26.90
C TYR A 24 1.55 -5.58 -28.15
N ASP A 25 1.29 -6.43 -29.15
CA ASP A 25 2.08 -6.52 -30.39
C ASP A 25 1.97 -5.31 -31.32
N ASP A 26 0.99 -4.45 -31.09
CA ASP A 26 0.84 -3.17 -31.78
C ASP A 26 1.60 -2.00 -31.13
N GLY A 27 2.36 -2.29 -30.08
CA GLY A 27 3.21 -1.31 -29.40
C GLY A 27 2.54 -0.61 -28.22
N HIS A 28 1.24 -0.83 -27.95
CA HIS A 28 0.62 -0.24 -26.78
C HIS A 28 0.83 -1.06 -25.50
N SER A 29 0.64 -0.41 -24.36
CA SER A 29 0.51 -1.08 -23.07
C SER A 29 -0.73 -0.62 -22.32
N PHE A 30 -1.26 -1.48 -21.47
CA PHE A 30 -2.44 -1.20 -20.65
C PHE A 30 -2.24 -1.71 -19.23
N CYS A 31 -2.54 -0.86 -18.24
CA CYS A 31 -2.54 -1.25 -16.85
C CYS A 31 -3.97 -1.51 -16.35
N TYR A 32 -4.26 -2.73 -15.95
CA TYR A 32 -5.57 -3.13 -15.44
C TYR A 32 -5.90 -2.55 -14.06
N SER A 33 -4.87 -2.18 -13.29
CA SER A 33 -5.04 -1.59 -11.96
C SER A 33 -5.46 -0.13 -12.01
N CYS A 34 -4.74 0.72 -12.77
CA CYS A 34 -5.03 2.16 -12.86
C CYS A 34 -5.71 2.59 -14.14
N LYS A 35 -6.01 1.65 -15.06
CA LYS A 35 -6.61 1.90 -16.37
C LYS A 35 -5.79 2.80 -17.28
N ASN A 36 -4.51 2.99 -16.99
CA ASN A 36 -3.61 3.76 -17.81
C ASN A 36 -3.33 3.03 -19.13
N HIS A 37 -3.48 3.73 -20.25
CA HIS A 37 -3.23 3.24 -21.60
C HIS A 37 -2.14 4.09 -22.24
N ILE A 38 -1.06 3.47 -22.69
CA ILE A 38 0.06 4.15 -23.35
C ILE A 38 0.19 3.60 -24.77
N GLN A 39 -0.04 4.44 -25.77
CA GLN A 39 0.27 4.12 -27.16
C GLN A 39 1.77 4.28 -27.40
N ASN A 40 2.39 3.35 -28.11
CA ASN A 40 3.84 3.34 -28.36
C ASN A 40 4.66 3.37 -27.06
N ASP A 41 4.37 2.45 -26.15
CA ASP A 41 5.12 2.33 -24.90
C ASP A 41 6.58 1.98 -25.22
N PRO A 42 7.55 2.81 -24.78
CA PRO A 42 8.97 2.61 -25.09
C PRO A 42 9.53 1.29 -24.52
N TYR A 43 8.84 0.66 -23.57
CA TYR A 43 9.24 -0.61 -22.97
C TYR A 43 8.65 -1.85 -23.67
N ASN A 44 7.87 -1.65 -24.74
CA ASN A 44 7.20 -2.73 -25.47
C ASN A 44 8.12 -3.48 -26.46
N SER A 45 9.36 -3.08 -26.64
CA SER A 45 10.30 -3.74 -27.55
C SER A 45 11.19 -4.73 -26.80
N GLU A 46 11.35 -5.91 -27.36
CA GLU A 46 12.31 -6.92 -26.87
C GLU A 46 13.71 -6.30 -26.69
N GLY A 47 14.32 -6.55 -25.55
CA GLY A 47 15.70 -6.12 -25.24
C GLY A 47 15.86 -4.75 -24.58
N LYS A 48 14.79 -4.02 -24.28
CA LYS A 48 14.91 -2.79 -23.46
C LYS A 48 14.97 -3.12 -21.96
N PRO A 49 15.78 -2.37 -21.19
CA PRO A 49 15.90 -2.61 -19.76
C PRO A 49 14.54 -2.46 -19.09
N ALA A 50 14.28 -3.33 -18.11
CA ALA A 50 13.10 -3.20 -17.25
C ALA A 50 12.95 -1.74 -16.78
N PRO A 51 11.70 -1.23 -16.64
CA PRO A 51 11.47 0.11 -16.17
C PRO A 51 12.28 0.35 -14.89
N LYS A 52 13.02 1.45 -14.85
CA LYS A 52 13.79 1.81 -13.67
C LYS A 52 12.85 1.75 -12.47
N LYS A 53 13.23 0.98 -11.45
CA LYS A 53 12.52 0.98 -10.17
C LYS A 53 12.23 2.42 -9.83
N THR A 54 10.97 2.75 -9.63
CA THR A 54 10.56 4.06 -9.15
C THR A 54 11.40 4.34 -7.90
N THR A 55 12.30 5.31 -7.97
CA THR A 55 13.04 5.78 -6.80
C THR A 55 12.00 6.48 -5.94
N TYR A 56 11.48 5.75 -4.96
CA TYR A 56 10.60 6.36 -3.97
C TYR A 56 11.37 7.49 -3.30
N THR A 57 10.83 8.69 -3.39
CA THR A 57 11.36 9.84 -2.67
C THR A 57 11.35 9.51 -1.18
N LYS A 58 12.47 9.77 -0.50
CA LYS A 58 12.55 9.63 0.94
C LYS A 58 11.38 10.40 1.55
N PHE A 59 10.62 9.74 2.43
CA PHE A 59 9.50 10.37 3.12
C PHE A 59 10.01 11.62 3.86
N SER A 60 9.58 12.80 3.44
CA SER A 60 10.04 14.07 3.99
C SER A 60 8.95 14.84 4.73
N THR A 61 7.74 14.83 4.18
CA THR A 61 6.57 15.47 4.78
C THR A 61 5.35 14.61 4.54
N GLY A 62 4.59 14.34 5.60
CA GLY A 62 3.38 13.53 5.53
C GLY A 62 2.12 14.33 5.82
N HIS A 63 0.99 13.71 5.50
CA HIS A 63 -0.29 14.20 5.98
C HIS A 63 -0.31 14.16 7.51
N ARG A 64 -0.90 15.19 8.10
CA ARG A 64 -1.08 15.30 9.54
C ARG A 64 -2.50 14.93 9.90
N GLY A 65 -2.69 14.43 11.10
CA GLY A 65 -3.99 14.09 11.64
C GLY A 65 -3.92 13.88 13.14
N THR A 66 -5.06 13.58 13.71
CA THR A 66 -5.24 13.29 15.13
C THR A 66 -5.62 11.84 15.33
N PHE A 67 -5.38 11.35 16.54
CA PHE A 67 -5.89 10.03 16.92
C PHE A 67 -7.36 10.19 17.33
N GLU A 68 -8.22 9.58 16.55
CA GLU A 68 -9.67 9.58 16.80
C GLU A 68 -10.23 8.16 16.74
N PRO A 69 -11.34 7.89 17.42
CA PRO A 69 -12.05 6.63 17.26
C PRO A 69 -12.70 6.59 15.87
N ILE A 70 -12.75 5.41 15.25
CA ILE A 70 -13.51 5.20 14.01
C ILE A 70 -14.87 4.63 14.40
N ALA A 71 -15.79 5.51 14.73
CA ALA A 71 -17.07 5.18 15.37
C ALA A 71 -17.97 4.28 14.50
N ASP A 72 -18.01 4.51 13.19
CA ASP A 72 -18.76 3.70 12.23
C ASP A 72 -18.23 2.25 12.11
N ARG A 73 -17.03 1.99 12.63
CA ARG A 73 -16.40 0.68 12.70
C ARG A 73 -16.28 0.13 14.12
N GLY A 74 -16.74 0.89 15.12
CA GLY A 74 -16.59 0.50 16.53
C GLY A 74 -15.15 0.44 17.00
N LEU A 75 -14.22 1.15 16.34
CA LEU A 75 -12.81 1.15 16.70
C LEU A 75 -12.50 2.27 17.69
N HIS A 76 -11.85 1.89 18.79
CA HIS A 76 -11.46 2.78 19.87
C HIS A 76 -10.18 3.56 19.51
N VAL A 77 -10.03 4.73 20.09
CA VAL A 77 -8.84 5.57 19.89
C VAL A 77 -7.53 4.87 20.29
N ASP A 78 -7.57 3.94 21.23
CA ASP A 78 -6.37 3.25 21.71
C ASP A 78 -5.73 2.35 20.64
N VAL A 79 -6.55 1.64 19.86
CA VAL A 79 -6.03 0.85 18.73
C VAL A 79 -5.50 1.77 17.63
N CYS A 80 -6.13 2.91 17.38
CA CYS A 80 -5.63 3.90 16.44
C CYS A 80 -4.28 4.47 16.88
N LYS A 81 -4.12 4.80 18.16
CA LYS A 81 -2.83 5.23 18.75
C LYS A 81 -1.76 4.16 18.60
N LYS A 82 -2.07 2.91 18.98
CA LYS A 82 -1.14 1.80 18.90
C LYS A 82 -0.56 1.63 17.52
N TYR A 83 -1.40 1.69 16.49
CA TYR A 83 -1.01 1.49 15.10
C TYR A 83 -0.59 2.77 14.37
N SER A 84 -0.58 3.92 15.03
CA SER A 84 -0.31 5.21 14.38
C SER A 84 -1.25 5.49 13.22
N TYR A 85 -2.54 5.24 13.43
CA TYR A 85 -3.59 5.49 12.46
C TYR A 85 -4.30 6.79 12.78
N TYR A 86 -4.28 7.76 11.86
CA TYR A 86 -4.81 9.10 12.07
C TYR A 86 -6.08 9.33 11.25
N ILE A 87 -6.91 10.24 11.73
CA ILE A 87 -7.92 10.94 10.95
C ILE A 87 -7.39 12.36 10.73
N GLY A 88 -7.45 12.83 9.50
CA GLY A 88 -6.98 14.16 9.10
C GLY A 88 -7.68 14.64 7.85
N ASP A 89 -7.18 15.72 7.27
CA ASP A 89 -7.74 16.28 6.05
C ASP A 89 -6.75 16.17 4.89
N ASP A 90 -7.30 16.04 3.68
CA ASP A 90 -6.54 16.21 2.45
C ASP A 90 -6.30 17.69 2.14
N THR A 91 -5.62 17.99 1.04
CA THR A 91 -5.32 19.36 0.62
C THR A 91 -6.56 20.18 0.25
N PHE A 92 -7.71 19.54 0.12
CA PHE A 92 -9.01 20.17 -0.19
C PHE A 92 -9.92 20.29 1.03
N GLY A 93 -9.44 19.85 2.21
CA GLY A 93 -10.22 19.85 3.45
C GLY A 93 -11.22 18.69 3.58
N ASN A 94 -11.06 17.63 2.79
CA ASN A 94 -11.87 16.42 2.95
C ASN A 94 -11.22 15.49 3.95
N GLU A 95 -12.03 14.93 4.84
CA GLU A 95 -11.56 13.93 5.81
C GLU A 95 -10.96 12.71 5.13
N VAL A 96 -9.79 12.33 5.60
CA VAL A 96 -9.05 11.14 5.15
C VAL A 96 -8.53 10.32 6.32
N HIS A 97 -8.43 9.03 6.09
CA HIS A 97 -7.77 8.11 7.01
C HIS A 97 -6.30 7.93 6.60
N ILE A 98 -5.38 7.99 7.54
CA ILE A 98 -3.94 7.99 7.32
C ILE A 98 -3.30 6.86 8.11
N ALA A 99 -2.87 5.82 7.41
CA ALA A 99 -2.11 4.71 7.98
C ALA A 99 -0.61 4.99 7.86
N ASN A 100 0.08 5.12 8.98
CA ASN A 100 1.52 5.38 9.01
C ASN A 100 2.31 4.07 9.02
N PHE A 101 3.14 3.87 8.02
CA PHE A 101 4.09 2.76 7.95
C PHE A 101 5.42 3.19 8.57
N ARG A 102 5.96 2.34 9.46
CA ARG A 102 7.17 2.64 10.21
C ARG A 102 8.26 1.62 9.96
N ASP A 103 9.51 2.07 10.06
CA ASP A 103 10.67 1.18 10.11
C ASP A 103 10.80 0.52 11.51
N ASP A 104 11.80 -0.33 11.68
CA ASP A 104 12.05 -1.04 12.94
C ASP A 104 12.50 -0.10 14.07
N SER A 105 12.97 1.09 13.73
CA SER A 105 13.32 2.16 14.68
C SER A 105 12.12 3.04 15.06
N GLY A 106 10.94 2.79 14.46
CA GLY A 106 9.72 3.54 14.70
C GLY A 106 9.57 4.83 13.88
N ASN A 107 10.47 5.14 12.95
CA ASN A 107 10.34 6.30 12.08
C ASN A 107 9.29 6.04 11.01
N ILE A 108 8.49 7.06 10.67
CA ILE A 108 7.54 6.97 9.56
C ILE A 108 8.32 6.97 8.25
N ILE A 109 8.14 5.94 7.43
CA ILE A 109 8.76 5.77 6.11
C ILE A 109 7.78 6.00 4.97
N GLY A 110 6.50 6.00 5.28
CA GLY A 110 5.45 6.28 4.33
C GLY A 110 4.07 6.24 4.96
N GLN A 111 3.10 6.72 4.19
CA GLN A 111 1.71 6.79 4.59
C GLN A 111 0.83 6.22 3.49
N LYS A 112 -0.21 5.50 3.86
CA LYS A 112 -1.31 5.15 2.98
C LYS A 112 -2.52 5.96 3.40
N ILE A 113 -3.05 6.72 2.47
CA ILE A 113 -4.17 7.64 2.67
C ILE A 113 -5.41 7.04 2.01
N ARG A 114 -6.51 7.01 2.73
CA ARG A 114 -7.81 6.54 2.25
C ARG A 114 -8.84 7.63 2.38
N SER A 115 -9.47 8.02 1.28
CA SER A 115 -10.62 8.92 1.27
C SER A 115 -11.93 8.20 1.61
N LYS A 116 -13.00 8.97 1.90
CA LYS A 116 -14.36 8.44 2.09
C LYS A 116 -14.85 7.59 0.92
N ASP A 117 -14.52 7.98 -0.31
CA ASP A 117 -14.86 7.27 -1.55
C ASP A 117 -14.04 5.98 -1.75
N LYS A 118 -13.30 5.53 -0.75
CA LYS A 118 -12.42 4.36 -0.82
C LYS A 118 -11.32 4.47 -1.90
N LYS A 119 -10.91 5.69 -2.26
CA LYS A 119 -9.72 5.92 -3.06
C LYS A 119 -8.49 5.88 -2.17
N PHE A 120 -7.41 5.31 -2.70
CA PHE A 120 -6.16 5.18 -1.98
C PHE A 120 -5.05 5.94 -2.69
N SER A 121 -4.22 6.60 -1.90
CA SER A 121 -2.96 7.17 -2.35
C SER A 121 -1.86 6.82 -1.36
N THR A 122 -0.61 6.92 -1.80
CA THR A 122 0.55 6.59 -0.99
C THR A 122 1.55 7.72 -1.04
N ASN A 123 2.11 8.06 0.11
CA ASN A 123 3.21 9.00 0.25
C ASN A 123 4.39 8.27 0.90
N GLY A 124 5.58 8.30 0.29
CA GLY A 124 6.74 7.53 0.71
C GLY A 124 6.74 6.07 0.21
N ASP A 125 7.72 5.27 0.64
CA ASP A 125 7.83 3.85 0.26
C ASP A 125 7.29 2.93 1.35
N ILE A 126 6.10 2.40 1.11
CA ILE A 126 5.50 1.38 1.96
C ILE A 126 5.65 -0.04 1.38
N THR A 127 6.29 -0.17 0.21
CA THR A 127 6.42 -1.46 -0.48
C THR A 127 7.38 -2.39 0.26
N GLY A 128 6.90 -3.59 0.55
CA GLY A 128 7.69 -4.59 1.27
C GLY A 128 7.70 -4.42 2.78
N ARG A 129 6.82 -3.62 3.35
CA ARG A 129 6.56 -3.57 4.79
C ARG A 129 5.09 -3.84 5.08
N PHE A 130 4.83 -4.57 6.17
CA PHE A 130 3.49 -4.67 6.70
C PHE A 130 3.13 -3.42 7.52
N PHE A 131 1.88 -3.01 7.47
CA PHE A 131 1.35 -2.05 8.43
C PHE A 131 1.34 -2.65 9.83
N GLY A 132 1.89 -1.95 10.81
CA GLY A 132 2.00 -2.44 12.19
C GLY A 132 3.20 -3.36 12.45
N GLN A 133 4.04 -3.66 11.47
CA GLN A 133 5.20 -4.56 11.61
C GLN A 133 6.15 -4.13 12.74
N ASN A 134 6.41 -2.84 12.87
CA ASN A 134 7.29 -2.28 13.91
C ASN A 134 6.84 -2.57 15.34
N LEU A 135 5.58 -2.97 15.55
CA LEU A 135 5.04 -3.29 16.88
C LEU A 135 5.45 -4.70 17.35
N PHE A 136 5.95 -5.54 16.46
CA PHE A 136 6.18 -6.96 16.69
C PHE A 136 7.55 -7.44 16.21
N ILE A 137 8.55 -6.57 16.25
CA ILE A 137 9.92 -6.85 15.79
C ILE A 137 10.58 -8.02 16.52
N ASN A 138 10.16 -8.32 17.75
CA ASN A 138 10.67 -9.45 18.52
C ASN A 138 10.04 -10.79 18.12
N GLY A 139 9.21 -10.79 17.09
CA GLY A 139 8.54 -11.99 16.63
C GLY A 139 7.43 -12.48 17.54
N GLY A 140 7.05 -13.74 17.38
CA GLY A 140 5.99 -14.41 18.13
C GLY A 140 5.68 -15.77 17.55
N ARG A 141 4.83 -16.55 18.23
CA ARG A 141 4.43 -17.89 17.77
C ARG A 141 3.47 -17.85 16.58
N MET A 142 2.74 -16.76 16.44
CA MET A 142 1.71 -16.60 15.40
C MET A 142 1.58 -15.12 15.05
N LEU A 143 1.43 -14.84 13.77
CA LEU A 143 1.11 -13.53 13.23
C LEU A 143 -0.21 -13.62 12.46
N VAL A 144 -1.16 -12.73 12.76
CA VAL A 144 -2.35 -12.55 11.93
C VAL A 144 -2.05 -11.48 10.89
N CYS A 145 -2.23 -11.82 9.63
CA CYS A 145 -2.08 -10.89 8.52
C CYS A 145 -3.43 -10.63 7.87
N THR A 146 -3.86 -9.38 7.82
CA THR A 146 -5.10 -8.94 7.18
C THR A 146 -4.83 -8.28 5.83
N GLU A 147 -5.84 -8.12 5.01
CA GLU A 147 -5.70 -7.45 3.72
C GLU A 147 -5.58 -5.92 3.88
N GLY A 148 -6.38 -5.35 4.77
CA GLY A 148 -6.48 -3.91 4.96
C GLY A 148 -6.14 -3.43 6.38
N GLU A 149 -5.81 -2.16 6.48
CA GLU A 149 -5.40 -1.52 7.73
C GLU A 149 -6.55 -1.49 8.75
N ILE A 150 -7.78 -1.20 8.30
CA ILE A 150 -8.98 -1.21 9.18
C ILE A 150 -9.22 -2.60 9.77
N ASP A 151 -9.06 -3.64 8.95
CA ASP A 151 -9.21 -5.03 9.42
C ASP A 151 -8.13 -5.38 10.43
N CYS A 152 -6.90 -4.89 10.22
CA CYS A 152 -5.80 -5.03 11.17
C CYS A 152 -6.16 -4.41 12.53
N LEU A 153 -6.66 -3.17 12.54
CA LEU A 153 -7.13 -2.51 13.76
C LEU A 153 -8.25 -3.30 14.43
N THR A 154 -9.23 -3.76 13.65
CA THR A 154 -10.38 -4.53 14.14
C THR A 154 -9.93 -5.81 14.84
N VAL A 155 -9.11 -6.62 14.16
CA VAL A 155 -8.62 -7.87 14.75
C VAL A 155 -7.76 -7.62 15.98
N SER A 156 -6.88 -6.62 15.94
CA SER A 156 -6.07 -6.25 17.11
C SER A 156 -6.93 -5.85 18.29
N GLN A 157 -7.95 -5.02 18.08
CA GLN A 157 -8.88 -4.61 19.15
C GLN A 157 -9.66 -5.77 19.73
N LEU A 158 -10.19 -6.68 18.90
CA LEU A 158 -10.92 -7.89 19.33
C LEU A 158 -10.04 -8.81 20.17
N GLN A 159 -8.74 -8.83 19.93
CA GLN A 159 -7.75 -9.58 20.71
C GLN A 159 -7.24 -8.79 21.94
N GLY A 160 -7.86 -7.69 22.31
CA GLY A 160 -7.44 -6.83 23.40
C GLY A 160 -6.06 -6.19 23.18
N ASN A 161 -5.67 -5.99 21.92
CA ASN A 161 -4.39 -5.41 21.52
C ASN A 161 -3.14 -6.20 21.99
N LYS A 162 -3.27 -7.50 22.24
CA LYS A 162 -2.20 -8.32 22.84
C LYS A 162 -1.34 -9.04 21.82
N TYR A 163 -1.94 -9.53 20.74
CA TYR A 163 -1.26 -10.42 19.80
C TYR A 163 -0.82 -9.70 18.53
N PRO A 164 0.20 -10.24 17.83
CA PRO A 164 0.68 -9.68 16.58
C PRO A 164 -0.39 -9.71 15.47
N VAL A 165 -0.74 -8.53 14.99
CA VAL A 165 -1.60 -8.34 13.81
C VAL A 165 -0.94 -7.31 12.90
N CYS A 166 -0.91 -7.59 11.62
CA CYS A 166 -0.42 -6.65 10.61
C CYS A 166 -1.31 -6.68 9.37
N SER A 167 -1.15 -5.74 8.46
CA SER A 167 -1.82 -5.80 7.17
C SER A 167 -0.87 -5.62 5.99
N LEU A 168 -1.31 -6.09 4.82
CA LEU A 168 -0.61 -5.92 3.56
C LEU A 168 -0.63 -4.44 3.14
N PRO A 169 0.46 -3.92 2.56
CA PRO A 169 0.51 -2.52 2.13
C PRO A 169 -0.41 -2.23 0.94
N ASN A 170 -0.51 -3.15 -0.03
CA ASN A 170 -1.21 -2.93 -1.30
C ASN A 170 -2.07 -4.14 -1.72
N GLY A 171 -2.77 -4.76 -0.76
CA GLY A 171 -3.64 -5.91 -1.00
C GLY A 171 -2.90 -7.19 -1.37
N VAL A 172 -3.68 -8.24 -1.70
CA VAL A 172 -3.18 -9.62 -1.85
C VAL A 172 -2.16 -9.81 -2.98
N GLY A 173 -2.21 -9.01 -4.04
CA GLY A 173 -1.24 -9.08 -5.15
C GLY A 173 0.21 -8.83 -4.75
N THR A 174 0.44 -8.17 -3.61
CA THR A 174 1.79 -7.87 -3.11
C THR A 174 2.32 -8.89 -2.10
N THR A 175 1.50 -9.86 -1.70
CA THR A 175 1.79 -10.82 -0.61
C THR A 175 3.14 -11.49 -0.74
N LYS A 176 3.41 -12.14 -1.88
CA LYS A 176 4.67 -12.83 -2.12
C LYS A 176 5.89 -11.92 -1.91
N ARG A 177 5.84 -10.70 -2.45
CA ARG A 177 6.93 -9.73 -2.36
C ARG A 177 7.17 -9.26 -0.93
N VAL A 178 6.09 -9.02 -0.18
CA VAL A 178 6.20 -8.56 1.21
C VAL A 178 6.79 -9.65 2.09
N PHE A 179 6.30 -10.89 1.98
CA PHE A 179 6.84 -12.03 2.75
C PHE A 179 8.27 -12.43 2.37
N GLN A 180 8.72 -12.17 1.16
CA GLN A 180 10.11 -12.44 0.75
C GLN A 180 11.11 -11.39 1.26
N LYS A 181 10.64 -10.22 1.68
CA LYS A 181 11.50 -9.14 2.18
C LYS A 181 11.61 -9.09 3.71
N ASN A 182 10.73 -9.79 4.39
CA ASN A 182 10.62 -9.86 5.84
C ASN A 182 10.71 -11.31 6.32
#